data_47c0322cccd9b44ed8d780d7deec4494
#
_entry.id   47c0322cccd9b44ed8d780d7deec4494
#
_cell.length_a   1.000
_cell.length_b   1.000
_cell.length_c   1.000
_cell.angle_alpha   90.00
_cell.angle_beta   90.00
_cell.angle_gamma   90.00
#
_symmetry.space_group_name_H-M   'P 1'
#
loop_
_entity.id
_entity.type
_entity.pdbx_description
1 polymer ?
#
loop_
_entity_poly.entity_id
_entity_poly.type
_entity_poly.pdbx_seq_one_letter_code
_entity_poly.pdbx_strand_id
1 'polypeptide(L)'
;MKRILESGQFSNYREGVSLESASMEVANLYKSYFGKTTVFISHKHDDLEDLSGLIGFLEKNYNVKAYIDSKDSSMPSVTSGVTASKIKERIRQCDKFILLATDGAVDSQKFSSEDIAILPLKRKGYDDSSYKGNEYMQIYPYIAYYDGTEFYRDRTPVQRGYYVVTEDEKGNRTINPLRNWLNNH
;
A
#
# COMPACT_ATOMS: atom_id res chain seq x y z
N MET A 1 -15.12 -13.58 -5.38
CA MET A 1 -15.22 -12.30 -6.13
C MET A 1 -14.10 -11.38 -5.67
N LYS A 2 -13.44 -10.69 -6.61
CA LYS A 2 -12.47 -9.63 -6.30
C LYS A 2 -13.23 -8.48 -5.62
N ARG A 3 -12.66 -7.93 -4.55
CA ARG A 3 -13.25 -6.79 -3.84
C ARG A 3 -12.21 -5.68 -3.66
N ILE A 4 -12.63 -4.46 -3.98
CA ILE A 4 -11.93 -3.25 -3.52
C ILE A 4 -12.15 -3.15 -2.01
N LEU A 5 -11.09 -2.83 -1.29
CA LEU A 5 -11.12 -2.73 0.16
C LEU A 5 -11.92 -1.50 0.61
N GLU A 6 -12.46 -1.54 1.81
CA GLU A 6 -13.19 -0.42 2.41
C GLU A 6 -12.37 0.25 3.52
N SER A 7 -12.58 1.53 3.72
CA SER A 7 -12.07 2.25 4.89
C SER A 7 -12.50 1.52 6.17
N GLY A 8 -11.58 1.34 7.11
CA GLY A 8 -11.76 0.53 8.31
C GLY A 8 -11.50 -0.97 8.13
N GLN A 9 -11.16 -1.46 6.91
CA GLN A 9 -10.89 -2.88 6.63
C GLN A 9 -9.83 -3.49 7.57
N PHE A 10 -8.85 -2.70 7.99
CA PHE A 10 -7.76 -3.13 8.85
C PHE A 10 -7.88 -2.65 10.30
N SER A 11 -9.05 -2.19 10.74
CA SER A 11 -9.25 -1.61 12.08
C SER A 11 -8.78 -2.52 13.22
N ASN A 12 -8.96 -3.84 13.09
CA ASN A 12 -8.55 -4.83 14.09
C ASN A 12 -7.02 -4.95 14.26
N TYR A 13 -6.23 -4.32 13.38
CA TYR A 13 -4.76 -4.35 13.45
C TYR A 13 -4.15 -3.07 14.02
N ARG A 14 -4.95 -2.09 14.43
CA ARG A 14 -4.48 -0.80 14.98
C ARG A 14 -3.84 -0.93 16.34
N GLU A 15 -4.27 -1.90 17.14
CA GLU A 15 -3.78 -2.08 18.51
C GLU A 15 -2.28 -2.38 18.52
N GLY A 16 -1.52 -1.61 19.29
CA GLY A 16 -0.07 -1.74 19.42
C GLY A 16 0.74 -1.09 18.29
N VAL A 17 0.10 -0.45 17.30
CA VAL A 17 0.82 0.27 16.25
C VAL A 17 1.23 1.65 16.73
N SER A 18 2.53 1.95 16.71
CA SER A 18 3.07 3.30 16.93
C SER A 18 3.43 3.93 15.58
N LEU A 19 2.75 5.02 15.22
CA LEU A 19 3.09 5.79 14.02
C LEU A 19 4.46 6.45 14.14
N GLU A 20 4.89 6.80 15.35
CA GLU A 20 6.22 7.32 15.63
C GLU A 20 7.29 6.27 15.29
N SER A 21 7.07 4.99 15.64
CA SER A 21 8.02 3.92 15.31
C SER A 21 8.09 3.63 13.81
N ALA A 22 7.02 3.90 13.06
CA ALA A 22 6.99 3.76 11.60
C ALA A 22 7.68 4.92 10.87
N SER A 23 7.98 6.02 11.56
CA SER A 23 8.66 7.21 11.03
C SER A 23 10.11 7.35 11.48
N MET A 24 10.67 6.36 12.20
CA MET A 24 12.07 6.40 12.63
C MET A 24 13.02 6.46 11.45
N GLU A 25 14.15 7.16 11.64
CA GLU A 25 15.15 7.35 10.60
C GLU A 25 15.55 6.05 9.89
N VAL A 26 15.56 6.09 8.55
CA VAL A 26 15.93 4.97 7.70
C VAL A 26 17.34 4.43 8.00
N ALA A 27 18.26 5.25 8.54
CA ALA A 27 19.56 4.80 9.01
C ALA A 27 19.45 3.69 10.07
N ASN A 28 18.39 3.68 10.87
CA ASN A 28 18.07 2.62 11.81
C ASN A 28 17.36 1.43 11.15
N LEU A 29 16.71 1.64 9.99
CA LEU A 29 16.07 0.58 9.22
C LEU A 29 17.11 -0.44 8.73
N TYR A 30 18.23 0.01 8.16
CA TYR A 30 19.29 -0.89 7.68
C TYR A 30 19.94 -1.76 8.77
N LYS A 31 20.01 -1.27 10.02
CA LYS A 31 20.64 -2.01 11.12
C LYS A 31 19.68 -2.92 11.89
N SER A 32 18.41 -2.52 11.99
CA SER A 32 17.43 -3.19 12.87
C SER A 32 16.53 -4.20 12.17
N TYR A 33 16.44 -4.14 10.83
CA TYR A 33 15.44 -4.91 10.07
C TYR A 33 16.04 -5.85 9.03
N PHE A 34 17.28 -6.33 9.29
CA PHE A 34 17.92 -7.32 8.44
C PHE A 34 16.98 -8.53 8.21
N GLY A 35 16.67 -8.81 6.96
CA GLY A 35 15.77 -9.89 6.56
C GLY A 35 14.26 -9.54 6.55
N LYS A 36 13.90 -8.25 6.76
CA LYS A 36 12.52 -7.77 6.54
C LYS A 36 12.45 -6.88 5.31
N THR A 37 11.39 -7.04 4.54
CA THR A 37 11.07 -6.12 3.45
C THR A 37 10.64 -4.77 4.01
N THR A 38 11.21 -3.69 3.51
CA THR A 38 10.83 -2.33 3.88
C THR A 38 9.79 -1.77 2.92
N VAL A 39 8.72 -1.19 3.46
CA VAL A 39 7.60 -0.68 2.66
C VAL A 39 7.36 0.79 2.99
N PHE A 40 7.57 1.68 2.02
CA PHE A 40 7.15 3.07 2.12
C PHE A 40 5.64 3.16 1.91
N ILE A 41 4.90 3.76 2.85
CA ILE A 41 3.46 3.98 2.71
C ILE A 41 3.19 5.48 2.56
N SER A 42 2.80 5.87 1.36
CA SER A 42 2.29 7.21 1.09
C SER A 42 0.80 7.28 1.42
N HIS A 43 0.37 8.34 2.07
CA HIS A 43 -1.01 8.51 2.54
C HIS A 43 -1.39 9.98 2.58
N LYS A 44 -2.69 10.26 2.64
CA LYS A 44 -3.19 11.58 2.94
C LYS A 44 -3.15 11.83 4.44
N HIS A 45 -2.87 13.06 4.85
CA HIS A 45 -2.73 13.44 6.27
C HIS A 45 -3.93 13.06 7.15
N ASP A 46 -5.13 13.04 6.59
CA ASP A 46 -6.37 12.75 7.33
C ASP A 46 -6.67 11.25 7.48
N ASP A 47 -5.89 10.36 6.80
CA ASP A 47 -6.17 8.92 6.73
C ASP A 47 -5.43 8.11 7.81
N LEU A 48 -5.09 8.73 8.95
CA LEU A 48 -4.24 8.12 10.00
C LEU A 48 -4.82 6.83 10.59
N GLU A 49 -6.14 6.70 10.65
CA GLU A 49 -6.77 5.48 11.17
C GLU A 49 -6.60 4.30 10.22
N ASP A 50 -6.85 4.49 8.93
CA ASP A 50 -6.65 3.46 7.92
C ASP A 50 -5.17 3.14 7.74
N LEU A 51 -4.30 4.15 7.81
CA LEU A 51 -2.85 4.00 7.81
C LEU A 51 -2.37 3.13 8.96
N SER A 52 -2.79 3.42 10.19
CA SER A 52 -2.42 2.64 11.37
C SER A 52 -2.85 1.18 11.24
N GLY A 53 -4.09 0.95 10.78
CA GLY A 53 -4.58 -0.39 10.50
C GLY A 53 -3.77 -1.13 9.43
N LEU A 54 -3.42 -0.46 8.34
CA LEU A 54 -2.61 -1.03 7.26
C LEU A 54 -1.20 -1.40 7.75
N ILE A 55 -0.53 -0.51 8.49
CA ILE A 55 0.79 -0.79 9.08
C ILE A 55 0.73 -2.06 9.93
N GLY A 56 -0.21 -2.11 10.88
CA GLY A 56 -0.37 -3.28 11.75
C GLY A 56 -0.67 -4.56 10.98
N PHE A 57 -1.51 -4.48 9.94
CA PHE A 57 -1.81 -5.62 9.06
C PHE A 57 -0.57 -6.13 8.34
N LEU A 58 0.22 -5.24 7.73
CA LEU A 58 1.41 -5.61 6.98
C LEU A 58 2.50 -6.18 7.90
N GLU A 59 2.82 -5.51 8.99
CA GLU A 59 3.87 -5.92 9.91
C GLU A 59 3.54 -7.24 10.62
N LYS A 60 2.27 -7.47 10.98
CA LYS A 60 1.82 -8.69 11.67
C LYS A 60 1.76 -9.92 10.77
N ASN A 61 1.43 -9.75 9.47
CA ASN A 61 1.14 -10.88 8.60
C ASN A 61 2.23 -11.16 7.55
N TYR A 62 3.13 -10.22 7.25
CA TYR A 62 4.02 -10.33 6.07
C TYR A 62 5.50 -10.12 6.34
N ASN A 63 5.96 -10.10 7.57
CA ASN A 63 7.38 -9.89 7.90
C ASN A 63 7.99 -8.64 7.21
N VAL A 64 7.25 -7.57 7.18
CA VAL A 64 7.68 -6.28 6.62
C VAL A 64 7.92 -5.26 7.72
N LYS A 65 8.60 -4.17 7.38
CA LYS A 65 8.65 -2.96 8.19
C LYS A 65 8.09 -1.81 7.37
N ALA A 66 7.01 -1.21 7.87
CA ALA A 66 6.42 -0.04 7.27
C ALA A 66 7.20 1.23 7.64
N TYR A 67 7.31 2.17 6.69
CA TYR A 67 7.83 3.51 6.87
C TYR A 67 6.82 4.53 6.34
N ILE A 68 6.66 5.63 7.09
CA ILE A 68 5.84 6.79 6.71
C ILE A 68 6.64 8.09 6.92
N ASP A 69 6.36 9.11 6.12
CA ASP A 69 7.06 10.40 6.19
C ASP A 69 6.42 11.41 7.15
N SER A 70 5.14 11.27 7.44
CA SER A 70 4.35 12.26 8.20
C SER A 70 4.81 12.50 9.64
N LYS A 71 5.61 11.60 10.19
CA LYS A 71 6.17 11.68 11.56
C LYS A 71 7.71 11.68 11.58
N ASP A 72 8.36 11.74 10.41
CA ASP A 72 9.82 11.80 10.35
C ASP A 72 10.31 13.18 10.82
N SER A 73 10.91 13.23 11.99
CA SER A 73 11.44 14.47 12.59
C SER A 73 12.57 15.12 11.76
N SER A 74 13.18 14.39 10.85
CA SER A 74 14.17 14.91 9.90
C SER A 74 13.56 15.66 8.71
N MET A 75 12.23 15.56 8.51
CA MET A 75 11.54 16.27 7.45
C MET A 75 11.38 17.75 7.78
N PRO A 76 11.63 18.65 6.83
CA PRO A 76 11.38 20.08 7.02
C PRO A 76 9.91 20.35 7.30
N SER A 77 9.62 21.27 8.21
CA SER A 77 8.25 21.67 8.56
C SER A 77 7.51 22.41 7.43
N VAL A 78 8.25 22.88 6.42
CA VAL A 78 7.70 23.61 5.25
C VAL A 78 7.97 22.79 4.00
N THR A 79 6.92 22.56 3.21
CA THR A 79 7.02 21.90 1.91
C THR A 79 7.94 22.69 0.97
N SER A 80 9.05 22.10 0.59
CA SER A 80 10.08 22.72 -0.24
C SER A 80 10.75 21.69 -1.16
N GLY A 81 11.62 22.15 -2.07
CA GLY A 81 12.43 21.25 -2.88
C GLY A 81 13.31 20.30 -2.05
N VAL A 82 13.73 20.72 -0.86
CA VAL A 82 14.50 19.89 0.09
C VAL A 82 13.61 18.76 0.62
N THR A 83 12.36 19.04 0.97
CA THR A 83 11.39 18.03 1.41
C THR A 83 11.16 16.99 0.31
N ALA A 84 10.92 17.41 -0.93
CA ALA A 84 10.74 16.52 -2.06
C ALA A 84 11.98 15.63 -2.32
N SER A 85 13.19 16.18 -2.18
CA SER A 85 14.43 15.41 -2.33
C SER A 85 14.59 14.36 -1.23
N LYS A 86 14.28 14.69 0.02
CA LYS A 86 14.29 13.75 1.14
C LYS A 86 13.27 12.62 0.96
N ILE A 87 12.03 12.94 0.57
CA ILE A 87 11.00 11.92 0.29
C ILE A 87 11.49 10.96 -0.81
N LYS A 88 12.04 11.48 -1.92
CA LYS A 88 12.62 10.64 -2.98
C LYS A 88 13.73 9.73 -2.47
N GLU A 89 14.59 10.23 -1.60
CA GLU A 89 15.64 9.43 -0.97
C GLU A 89 15.06 8.31 -0.11
N ARG A 90 14.04 8.61 0.71
CA ARG A 90 13.36 7.61 1.55
C ARG A 90 12.66 6.53 0.73
N ILE A 91 11.96 6.92 -0.35
CA ILE A 91 11.34 5.96 -1.27
C ILE A 91 12.39 5.02 -1.86
N ARG A 92 13.56 5.53 -2.30
CA ARG A 92 14.65 4.71 -2.86
C ARG A 92 15.31 3.77 -1.84
N GLN A 93 15.17 4.04 -0.56
CA GLN A 93 15.71 3.23 0.53
C GLN A 93 14.75 2.12 0.97
N CYS A 94 13.51 2.13 0.50
CA CYS A 94 12.54 1.08 0.75
C CYS A 94 12.45 0.13 -0.45
N ASP A 95 12.17 -1.15 -0.16
CA ASP A 95 12.05 -2.20 -1.18
C ASP A 95 10.75 -2.08 -1.97
N LYS A 96 9.68 -1.60 -1.33
CA LYS A 96 8.35 -1.47 -1.92
C LYS A 96 7.71 -0.14 -1.55
N PHE A 97 6.81 0.31 -2.42
CA PHE A 97 6.01 1.51 -2.22
C PHE A 97 4.52 1.16 -2.30
N ILE A 98 3.75 1.57 -1.29
CA ILE A 98 2.29 1.46 -1.30
C ILE A 98 1.70 2.86 -1.19
N LEU A 99 0.82 3.22 -2.12
CA LEU A 99 -0.04 4.38 -1.99
C LEU A 99 -1.36 3.95 -1.35
N LEU A 100 -1.65 4.46 -0.16
CA LEU A 100 -2.97 4.36 0.45
C LEU A 100 -3.92 5.31 -0.29
N ALA A 101 -4.65 4.77 -1.26
CA ALA A 101 -5.45 5.54 -2.20
C ALA A 101 -6.90 5.64 -1.72
N THR A 102 -7.15 6.51 -0.75
CA THR A 102 -8.51 6.95 -0.40
C THR A 102 -9.08 7.87 -1.49
N ASP A 103 -10.39 8.06 -1.53
CA ASP A 103 -11.03 8.95 -2.52
C ASP A 103 -10.44 10.38 -2.54
N GLY A 104 -9.86 10.85 -1.43
CA GLY A 104 -9.23 12.16 -1.36
C GLY A 104 -7.75 12.17 -1.75
N ALA A 105 -7.06 11.03 -1.69
CA ALA A 105 -5.64 10.92 -2.05
C ALA A 105 -5.43 10.77 -3.56
N VAL A 106 -6.41 10.22 -4.27
CA VAL A 106 -6.31 9.88 -5.69
C VAL A 106 -6.34 11.11 -6.59
N ASP A 107 -6.86 12.24 -6.12
CA ASP A 107 -6.95 13.47 -6.92
C ASP A 107 -5.58 14.14 -7.21
N SER A 108 -4.45 13.67 -6.68
CA SER A 108 -3.22 14.47 -6.65
C SER A 108 -1.91 13.85 -7.18
N GLN A 109 -1.83 12.57 -7.58
CA GLN A 109 -0.52 11.96 -7.84
C GLN A 109 -0.45 11.03 -9.07
N LYS A 110 0.68 11.11 -9.82
CA LYS A 110 1.05 10.18 -10.91
C LYS A 110 2.28 9.36 -10.51
N PHE A 111 2.23 8.04 -10.63
CA PHE A 111 3.32 7.12 -10.30
C PHE A 111 3.73 6.23 -11.48
N SER A 112 4.98 5.76 -11.48
CA SER A 112 5.47 4.81 -12.47
C SER A 112 6.57 3.91 -11.85
N SER A 113 6.28 2.64 -11.54
CA SER A 113 7.27 1.59 -11.26
C SER A 113 6.59 0.25 -10.90
N GLU A 114 7.23 -0.88 -11.20
CA GLU A 114 6.74 -2.23 -10.87
C GLU A 114 6.73 -2.52 -9.35
N ASP A 115 7.52 -1.76 -8.57
CA ASP A 115 7.58 -1.88 -7.12
C ASP A 115 6.52 -1.05 -6.40
N ILE A 116 5.64 -0.38 -7.15
CA ILE A 116 4.55 0.42 -6.64
C ILE A 116 3.24 -0.34 -6.75
N ALA A 117 2.47 -0.37 -5.67
CA ALA A 117 1.09 -0.79 -5.71
C ALA A 117 0.19 0.26 -5.03
N ILE A 118 -0.99 0.48 -5.58
CA ILE A 118 -2.03 1.24 -4.89
C ILE A 118 -2.84 0.29 -4.01
N LEU A 119 -3.15 0.73 -2.80
CA LEU A 119 -4.16 0.12 -1.95
C LEU A 119 -5.43 0.96 -2.04
N PRO A 120 -6.39 0.58 -2.91
CA PRO A 120 -7.63 1.33 -3.04
C PRO A 120 -8.49 1.13 -1.80
N LEU A 121 -8.93 2.23 -1.18
CA LEU A 121 -9.88 2.23 -0.08
C LEU A 121 -11.09 3.09 -0.44
N LYS A 122 -12.20 2.44 -0.76
CA LYS A 122 -13.47 3.13 -0.97
C LYS A 122 -14.16 3.45 0.35
N ARG A 123 -15.04 4.42 0.33
CA ARG A 123 -15.91 4.73 1.48
C ARG A 123 -16.77 3.52 1.81
N LYS A 124 -16.94 3.25 3.10
CA LYS A 124 -17.77 2.15 3.59
C LYS A 124 -19.21 2.26 3.06
N GLY A 125 -19.72 1.16 2.51
CA GLY A 125 -21.09 1.07 1.98
C GLY A 125 -21.28 1.57 0.54
N TYR A 126 -20.19 2.02 -0.13
CA TYR A 126 -20.24 2.38 -1.55
C TYR A 126 -19.91 1.15 -2.42
N ASP A 127 -20.50 1.07 -3.63
CA ASP A 127 -20.13 0.02 -4.58
C ASP A 127 -18.76 0.29 -5.23
N ASP A 128 -18.18 -0.74 -5.87
CA ASP A 128 -16.84 -0.65 -6.45
C ASP A 128 -16.77 0.36 -7.62
N SER A 129 -17.88 0.62 -8.32
CA SER A 129 -17.93 1.56 -9.44
C SER A 129 -17.86 3.02 -8.99
N SER A 130 -18.24 3.30 -7.75
CA SER A 130 -18.22 4.65 -7.17
C SER A 130 -16.83 5.09 -6.70
N TYR A 131 -15.84 4.18 -6.68
CA TYR A 131 -14.51 4.51 -6.22
C TYR A 131 -13.77 5.39 -7.25
N LYS A 132 -13.37 6.58 -6.84
CA LYS A 132 -12.72 7.58 -7.71
C LYS A 132 -11.38 7.11 -8.30
N GLY A 133 -10.72 6.15 -7.66
CA GLY A 133 -9.45 5.60 -8.10
C GLY A 133 -9.53 4.54 -9.19
N ASN A 134 -10.70 4.26 -9.76
CA ASN A 134 -10.85 3.21 -10.78
C ASN A 134 -9.96 3.44 -12.01
N GLU A 135 -9.75 4.68 -12.43
CA GLU A 135 -8.86 5.03 -13.55
C GLU A 135 -7.41 4.67 -13.24
N TYR A 136 -6.98 4.88 -11.99
CA TYR A 136 -5.62 4.56 -11.55
C TYR A 136 -5.37 3.06 -11.50
N MET A 137 -6.38 2.25 -11.18
CA MET A 137 -6.29 0.79 -11.17
C MET A 137 -6.11 0.18 -12.57
N GLN A 138 -6.43 0.92 -13.63
CA GLN A 138 -6.14 0.53 -15.02
C GLN A 138 -4.69 0.80 -15.42
N ILE A 139 -4.00 1.69 -14.71
CA ILE A 139 -2.63 2.13 -15.03
C ILE A 139 -1.61 1.48 -14.10
N TYR A 140 -1.96 1.27 -12.83
CA TYR A 140 -1.05 0.82 -11.80
C TYR A 140 -1.47 -0.52 -11.18
N PRO A 141 -0.51 -1.34 -10.74
CA PRO A 141 -0.80 -2.48 -9.87
C PRO A 141 -1.61 -2.03 -8.64
N TYR A 142 -2.59 -2.81 -8.24
CA TYR A 142 -3.40 -2.49 -7.07
C TYR A 142 -3.62 -3.70 -6.17
N ILE A 143 -3.77 -3.46 -4.87
CA ILE A 143 -4.03 -4.50 -3.88
C ILE A 143 -5.53 -4.73 -3.77
N ALA A 144 -5.96 -5.99 -3.96
CA ALA A 144 -7.35 -6.41 -3.83
C ALA A 144 -7.48 -7.68 -3.00
N TYR A 145 -8.65 -7.89 -2.43
CA TYR A 145 -8.99 -9.12 -1.73
C TYR A 145 -9.79 -10.06 -2.63
N TYR A 146 -9.45 -11.33 -2.61
CA TYR A 146 -10.16 -12.41 -3.28
C TYR A 146 -10.77 -13.35 -2.23
N ASP A 147 -12.04 -13.67 -2.37
CA ASP A 147 -12.80 -14.48 -1.39
C ASP A 147 -12.76 -15.98 -1.66
N GLY A 148 -12.04 -16.41 -2.70
CA GLY A 148 -11.89 -17.81 -3.08
C GLY A 148 -12.98 -18.31 -4.06
N THR A 149 -13.84 -17.44 -4.57
CA THR A 149 -14.89 -17.82 -5.54
C THR A 149 -14.48 -17.61 -6.99
N GLU A 150 -13.30 -17.04 -7.25
CA GLU A 150 -12.78 -16.83 -8.61
C GLU A 150 -11.82 -17.94 -9.04
N PHE A 151 -11.62 -18.01 -10.35
CA PHE A 151 -10.73 -19.00 -10.98
C PHE A 151 -9.74 -18.28 -11.90
N TYR A 152 -8.52 -18.84 -11.98
CA TYR A 152 -7.57 -18.51 -13.01
C TYR A 152 -8.08 -18.94 -14.40
N ARG A 153 -7.40 -18.51 -15.47
CA ARG A 153 -7.74 -18.92 -16.87
C ARG A 153 -7.68 -20.43 -17.08
N ASP A 154 -6.79 -21.13 -16.39
CA ASP A 154 -6.65 -22.58 -16.39
C ASP A 154 -7.67 -23.32 -15.50
N ARG A 155 -8.67 -22.58 -14.98
CA ARG A 155 -9.71 -23.06 -14.05
C ARG A 155 -9.21 -23.45 -12.66
N THR A 156 -7.97 -23.16 -12.32
CA THR A 156 -7.49 -23.30 -10.92
C THR A 156 -8.19 -22.28 -10.02
N PRO A 157 -8.70 -22.67 -8.84
CA PRO A 157 -9.32 -21.72 -7.91
C PRO A 157 -8.31 -20.70 -7.39
N VAL A 158 -8.69 -19.41 -7.38
CA VAL A 158 -7.93 -18.38 -6.69
C VAL A 158 -8.16 -18.54 -5.19
N GLN A 159 -7.11 -18.74 -4.42
CA GLN A 159 -7.22 -18.88 -2.98
C GLN A 159 -7.71 -17.58 -2.33
N ARG A 160 -8.38 -17.72 -1.17
CA ARG A 160 -8.77 -16.54 -0.39
C ARG A 160 -7.54 -15.80 0.11
N GLY A 161 -7.49 -14.48 -0.11
CA GLY A 161 -6.36 -13.66 0.34
C GLY A 161 -6.21 -12.33 -0.38
N TYR A 162 -5.11 -11.66 -0.07
CA TYR A 162 -4.74 -10.38 -0.69
C TYR A 162 -3.76 -10.63 -1.84
N TYR A 163 -3.97 -9.91 -2.93
CA TYR A 163 -3.20 -10.02 -4.16
C TYR A 163 -2.88 -8.65 -4.71
N VAL A 164 -1.71 -8.53 -5.34
CA VAL A 164 -1.41 -7.42 -6.23
C VAL A 164 -1.93 -7.80 -7.62
N VAL A 165 -2.78 -6.96 -8.18
CA VAL A 165 -3.46 -7.17 -9.46
C VAL A 165 -2.91 -6.17 -10.45
N THR A 166 -2.53 -6.64 -11.64
CA THR A 166 -2.20 -5.82 -12.79
C THR A 166 -3.24 -6.10 -13.87
N GLU A 167 -3.77 -5.05 -14.50
CA GLU A 167 -4.75 -5.17 -15.57
C GLU A 167 -4.19 -4.48 -16.83
N ASP A 168 -4.20 -5.18 -17.98
CA ASP A 168 -3.79 -4.59 -19.26
C ASP A 168 -4.96 -3.85 -19.94
N GLU A 169 -4.66 -3.10 -21.00
CA GLU A 169 -5.63 -2.34 -21.80
C GLU A 169 -6.77 -3.21 -22.37
N LYS A 170 -6.57 -4.52 -22.47
CA LYS A 170 -7.55 -5.50 -22.95
C LYS A 170 -8.38 -6.11 -21.83
N GLY A 171 -8.17 -5.67 -20.57
CA GLY A 171 -8.85 -6.22 -19.39
C GLY A 171 -8.31 -7.58 -18.93
N ASN A 172 -7.15 -8.03 -19.45
CA ASN A 172 -6.52 -9.23 -18.92
C ASN A 172 -5.85 -8.92 -17.59
N ARG A 173 -6.09 -9.79 -16.61
CA ARG A 173 -5.56 -9.62 -15.25
C ARG A 173 -4.47 -10.62 -14.97
N THR A 174 -3.38 -10.13 -14.38
CA THR A 174 -2.38 -10.95 -13.71
C THR A 174 -2.52 -10.71 -12.21
N ILE A 175 -2.56 -11.78 -11.42
CA ILE A 175 -2.65 -11.68 -9.97
C ILE A 175 -1.43 -12.33 -9.33
N ASN A 176 -0.82 -11.65 -8.36
CA ASN A 176 0.33 -12.13 -7.59
C ASN A 176 -0.04 -12.07 -6.10
N PRO A 177 0.05 -13.19 -5.33
CA PRO A 177 -0.17 -13.13 -3.90
C PRO A 177 0.62 -11.99 -3.25
N LEU A 178 -0.02 -11.20 -2.39
CA LEU A 178 0.62 -10.05 -1.73
C LEU A 178 1.92 -10.44 -1.03
N ARG A 179 1.97 -11.63 -0.43
CA ARG A 179 3.18 -12.17 0.20
C ARG A 179 4.33 -12.33 -0.81
N ASN A 180 4.04 -12.85 -2.00
CA ASN A 180 5.06 -13.04 -3.04
C ASN A 180 5.56 -11.69 -3.57
N TRP A 181 4.65 -10.74 -3.81
CA TRP A 181 5.01 -9.40 -4.26
C TRP A 181 5.91 -8.68 -3.25
N LEU A 182 5.59 -8.78 -1.95
CA LEU A 182 6.40 -8.17 -0.89
C LEU A 182 7.79 -8.82 -0.76
N ASN A 183 7.94 -10.12 -1.05
CA ASN A 183 9.19 -10.86 -0.88
C ASN A 183 10.05 -10.92 -2.16
N ASN A 184 9.54 -10.51 -3.31
CA ASN A 184 10.33 -10.42 -4.54
C ASN A 184 11.17 -9.14 -4.52
N HIS A 185 12.48 -9.32 -4.47
CA HIS A 185 13.51 -8.28 -4.55
C HIS A 185 14.06 -8.20 -5.99
#